data_55e25918339308d91febc1bb6a210bc2
#
_entry.id   55e25918339308d91febc1bb6a210bc2
#
_cell.length_a   1.000
_cell.length_b   1.000
_cell.length_c   1.000
_cell.angle_alpha   90.00
_cell.angle_beta   90.00
_cell.angle_gamma   90.00
#
_symmetry.space_group_name_H-M   'P 1'
#
loop_
_entity.id
_entity.type
_entity.pdbx_description
1 polymer ?
#
loop_
_entity_poly.entity_id
_entity_poly.type
_entity_poly.pdbx_seq_one_letter_code
_entity_poly.pdbx_strand_id
1 'polypeptide(L)'
;MITKQTFTIRPFLAKDVSQLAQVFHLSITLGASEYYNEQQRAVWSPRLRSDDIWLDRLRGTFTWVAVCEQQIVGFINLKGGEQAQKQFTDFLLTAEIDCLFTHPDFVGQGVASALYTELEAKARCLNITQLTVEASYLAKLFFERVGFDCTRQNQHLREGQMLVNFSMVKSLL
;
A
#
# COMPACT_ATOMS: atom_id res chain seq x y z
N MET A 1 22.04 2.40 -19.77
CA MET A 1 22.07 2.93 -18.39
C MET A 1 20.64 3.33 -18.05
N ILE A 2 20.00 2.69 -17.07
CA ILE A 2 18.70 3.11 -16.57
C ILE A 2 18.98 4.35 -15.72
N THR A 3 18.62 5.52 -16.20
CA THR A 3 18.67 6.76 -15.41
C THR A 3 17.71 6.61 -14.24
N LYS A 4 18.24 6.54 -13.02
CA LYS A 4 17.43 6.50 -11.79
C LYS A 4 16.64 7.81 -11.73
N GLN A 5 15.33 7.74 -11.93
CA GLN A 5 14.48 8.91 -11.87
C GLN A 5 14.39 9.40 -10.42
N THR A 6 14.50 10.71 -10.24
CA THR A 6 14.39 11.33 -8.92
C THR A 6 12.94 11.54 -8.58
N PHE A 7 12.51 11.06 -7.40
CA PHE A 7 11.15 11.28 -6.87
C PHE A 7 11.22 11.81 -5.44
N THR A 8 10.15 12.46 -5.01
CA THR A 8 9.99 12.96 -3.64
C THR A 8 8.76 12.33 -2.98
N ILE A 9 8.82 12.17 -1.65
CA ILE A 9 7.67 11.69 -0.88
C ILE A 9 7.03 12.89 -0.17
N ARG A 10 5.70 12.98 -0.23
CA ARG A 10 4.92 13.98 0.50
C ARG A 10 3.55 13.43 0.93
N PRO A 11 2.89 14.09 1.89
CA PRO A 11 1.49 13.77 2.19
C PRO A 11 0.59 13.89 0.94
N PHE A 12 -0.42 13.02 0.90
CA PHE A 12 -1.46 13.03 -0.11
C PHE A 12 -2.31 14.31 -0.02
N LEU A 13 -2.71 14.84 -1.14
CA LEU A 13 -3.66 15.95 -1.27
C LEU A 13 -4.86 15.48 -2.11
N ALA A 14 -6.06 15.99 -1.83
CA ALA A 14 -7.28 15.57 -2.54
C ALA A 14 -7.15 15.66 -4.08
N LYS A 15 -6.39 16.63 -4.59
CA LYS A 15 -6.13 16.78 -6.04
C LYS A 15 -5.31 15.63 -6.66
N ASP A 16 -4.67 14.81 -5.84
CA ASP A 16 -3.84 13.69 -6.31
C ASP A 16 -4.68 12.45 -6.61
N VAL A 17 -5.95 12.43 -6.21
CA VAL A 17 -6.79 11.23 -6.16
C VAL A 17 -6.92 10.53 -7.49
N SER A 18 -7.11 11.25 -8.60
CA SER A 18 -7.25 10.67 -9.93
C SER A 18 -5.97 9.95 -10.39
N GLN A 19 -4.80 10.53 -10.11
CA GLN A 19 -3.52 9.88 -10.41
C GLN A 19 -3.25 8.68 -9.49
N LEU A 20 -3.61 8.79 -8.21
CA LEU A 20 -3.52 7.67 -7.25
C LEU A 20 -4.38 6.48 -7.72
N ALA A 21 -5.62 6.75 -8.15
CA ALA A 21 -6.51 5.73 -8.72
C ALA A 21 -5.89 5.03 -9.94
N GLN A 22 -5.21 5.79 -10.81
CA GLN A 22 -4.48 5.25 -11.97
C GLN A 22 -3.31 4.36 -11.54
N VAL A 23 -2.49 4.79 -10.57
CA VAL A 23 -1.39 3.98 -10.04
C VAL A 23 -1.91 2.65 -9.51
N PHE A 24 -2.99 2.65 -8.72
CA PHE A 24 -3.61 1.42 -8.24
C PHE A 24 -4.03 0.50 -9.39
N HIS A 25 -4.77 1.03 -10.35
CA HIS A 25 -5.28 0.24 -11.48
C HIS A 25 -4.15 -0.35 -12.32
N LEU A 26 -3.14 0.45 -12.68
CA LEU A 26 -2.01 0.00 -13.48
C LEU A 26 -1.12 -1.00 -12.74
N SER A 27 -0.89 -0.80 -11.44
CA SER A 27 -0.10 -1.74 -10.64
C SER A 27 -0.71 -3.15 -10.60
N ILE A 28 -2.04 -3.26 -10.66
CA ILE A 28 -2.73 -4.54 -10.70
C ILE A 28 -2.79 -5.08 -12.13
N THR A 29 -3.26 -4.27 -13.07
CA THR A 29 -3.53 -4.74 -14.45
C THR A 29 -2.26 -5.07 -15.24
N LEU A 30 -1.17 -4.34 -14.98
CA LEU A 30 0.13 -4.55 -15.62
C LEU A 30 1.17 -5.10 -14.64
N GLY A 31 1.34 -4.45 -13.48
CA GLY A 31 2.41 -4.77 -12.55
C GLY A 31 2.31 -6.14 -11.88
N ALA A 32 1.10 -6.67 -11.70
CA ALA A 32 0.87 -7.97 -11.06
C ALA A 32 0.82 -9.15 -12.03
N SER A 33 1.13 -8.95 -13.32
CA SER A 33 0.99 -9.97 -14.38
C SER A 33 1.91 -11.19 -14.21
N GLU A 34 2.99 -11.06 -13.48
CA GLU A 34 3.92 -12.17 -13.18
C GLU A 34 3.31 -13.17 -12.18
N TYR A 35 2.42 -12.73 -11.28
CA TYR A 35 1.88 -13.53 -10.18
C TYR A 35 0.40 -13.86 -10.32
N TYR A 36 -0.35 -13.08 -11.09
CA TYR A 36 -1.79 -13.25 -11.28
C TYR A 36 -2.14 -13.27 -12.77
N ASN A 37 -2.97 -14.23 -13.19
CA ASN A 37 -3.46 -14.28 -14.55
C ASN A 37 -4.41 -13.11 -14.87
N GLU A 38 -4.76 -12.93 -16.13
CA GLU A 38 -5.60 -11.83 -16.59
C GLU A 38 -6.97 -11.81 -15.90
N GLN A 39 -7.60 -12.97 -15.73
CA GLN A 39 -8.91 -13.10 -15.08
C GLN A 39 -8.85 -12.69 -13.59
N GLN A 40 -7.82 -13.12 -12.88
CA GLN A 40 -7.60 -12.72 -11.48
C GLN A 40 -7.38 -11.21 -11.34
N ARG A 41 -6.60 -10.61 -12.24
CA ARG A 41 -6.35 -9.16 -12.24
C ARG A 41 -7.62 -8.37 -12.61
N ALA A 42 -8.41 -8.86 -13.55
CA ALA A 42 -9.67 -8.25 -13.95
C ALA A 42 -10.71 -8.24 -12.81
N VAL A 43 -10.76 -9.29 -12.00
CA VAL A 43 -11.63 -9.34 -10.82
C VAL A 43 -11.13 -8.40 -9.71
N TRP A 44 -9.83 -8.26 -9.57
CA TRP A 44 -9.24 -7.37 -8.54
C TRP A 44 -9.43 -5.89 -8.88
N SER A 45 -9.20 -5.50 -10.13
CA SER A 45 -9.37 -4.14 -10.62
C SER A 45 -10.07 -4.12 -11.99
N PRO A 46 -11.39 -4.38 -12.03
CA PRO A 46 -12.13 -4.52 -13.28
C PRO A 46 -12.23 -3.22 -14.08
N ARG A 47 -12.09 -2.08 -13.40
CA ARG A 47 -12.13 -0.74 -13.98
C ARG A 47 -11.41 0.26 -13.08
N LEU A 48 -11.04 1.40 -13.66
CA LEU A 48 -10.58 2.54 -12.90
C LEU A 48 -11.69 2.99 -11.93
N ARG A 49 -11.39 3.06 -10.64
CA ARG A 49 -12.33 3.53 -9.62
C ARG A 49 -12.42 5.05 -9.65
N SER A 50 -13.62 5.57 -9.39
CA SER A 50 -13.84 7.03 -9.32
C SER A 50 -13.11 7.68 -8.15
N ASP A 51 -12.90 8.97 -8.27
CA ASP A 51 -12.25 9.79 -7.26
C ASP A 51 -12.98 9.72 -5.92
N ASP A 52 -14.32 9.75 -5.92
CA ASP A 52 -15.13 9.68 -4.69
C ASP A 52 -14.89 8.39 -3.90
N ILE A 53 -14.78 7.25 -4.60
CA ILE A 53 -14.49 5.95 -3.95
C ILE A 53 -13.13 6.00 -3.25
N TRP A 54 -12.13 6.62 -3.88
CA TRP A 54 -10.81 6.75 -3.29
C TRP A 54 -10.75 7.77 -2.17
N LEU A 55 -11.37 8.94 -2.33
CA LEU A 55 -11.43 9.94 -1.27
C LEU A 55 -12.11 9.38 -0.01
N ASP A 56 -13.17 8.58 -0.19
CA ASP A 56 -13.87 7.91 0.92
C ASP A 56 -12.98 6.85 1.59
N ARG A 57 -12.27 6.03 0.80
CA ARG A 57 -11.35 5.00 1.32
C ARG A 57 -10.19 5.59 2.10
N LEU A 58 -9.66 6.73 1.67
CA LEU A 58 -8.51 7.38 2.30
C LEU A 58 -8.88 8.29 3.47
N ARG A 59 -10.18 8.52 3.67
CA ARG A 59 -10.66 9.36 4.78
C ARG A 59 -10.23 8.77 6.12
N GLY A 60 -9.65 9.61 6.98
CA GLY A 60 -9.16 9.19 8.31
C GLY A 60 -7.91 8.31 8.28
N THR A 61 -7.22 8.24 7.14
CA THR A 61 -5.92 7.55 7.04
C THR A 61 -4.78 8.55 6.89
N PHE A 62 -3.58 8.16 7.30
CA PHE A 62 -2.36 8.86 6.92
C PHE A 62 -1.88 8.32 5.58
N THR A 63 -1.87 9.16 4.57
CA THR A 63 -1.52 8.76 3.20
C THR A 63 -0.36 9.57 2.66
N TRP A 64 0.61 8.90 2.01
CA TRP A 64 1.75 9.52 1.31
C TRP A 64 1.76 9.10 -0.15
N VAL A 65 2.25 10.02 -0.97
CA VAL A 65 2.48 9.80 -2.40
C VAL A 65 3.94 10.02 -2.76
N ALA A 66 4.44 9.22 -3.71
CA ALA A 66 5.71 9.45 -4.38
C ALA A 66 5.45 10.23 -5.67
N VAL A 67 6.16 11.33 -5.85
CA VAL A 67 5.99 12.25 -6.99
C VAL A 67 7.28 12.33 -7.79
N CYS A 68 7.19 12.05 -9.09
CA CYS A 68 8.25 12.24 -10.08
C CYS A 68 7.75 13.17 -11.18
N GLU A 69 8.40 14.28 -11.43
CA GLU A 69 8.04 15.24 -12.51
C GLU A 69 6.52 15.60 -12.52
N GLN A 70 5.93 15.86 -11.36
CA GLN A 70 4.48 16.14 -11.14
C GLN A 70 3.54 14.93 -11.32
N GLN A 71 4.05 13.75 -11.64
CA GLN A 71 3.29 12.52 -11.73
C GLN A 71 3.35 11.76 -10.40
N ILE A 72 2.21 11.24 -9.93
CA ILE A 72 2.17 10.28 -8.83
C ILE A 72 2.63 8.92 -9.36
N VAL A 73 3.70 8.39 -8.75
CA VAL A 73 4.33 7.11 -9.16
C VAL A 73 4.21 6.01 -8.11
N GLY A 74 3.62 6.32 -6.98
CA GLY A 74 3.33 5.35 -5.91
C GLY A 74 2.60 6.01 -4.76
N PHE A 75 1.97 5.19 -3.92
CA PHE A 75 1.34 5.65 -2.68
C PHE A 75 1.28 4.54 -1.64
N ILE A 76 1.17 4.96 -0.38
CA ILE A 76 0.98 4.11 0.79
C ILE A 76 0.03 4.80 1.76
N ASN A 77 -0.78 4.02 2.50
CA ASN A 77 -1.59 4.59 3.57
C ASN A 77 -1.63 3.72 4.82
N LEU A 78 -1.77 4.37 5.97
CA LEU A 78 -1.87 3.80 7.30
C LEU A 78 -3.27 4.03 7.84
N LYS A 79 -4.00 2.95 8.11
CA LYS A 79 -5.29 2.92 8.81
C LYS A 79 -5.11 2.74 10.31
N GLY A 80 -6.07 3.27 11.07
CA GLY A 80 -6.11 3.07 12.53
C GLY A 80 -5.19 4.01 13.32
N GLY A 81 -4.33 4.79 12.65
CA GLY A 81 -3.42 5.72 13.31
C GLY A 81 -4.14 6.84 14.10
N GLU A 82 -5.32 7.29 13.65
CA GLU A 82 -6.12 8.26 14.41
C GLU A 82 -6.80 7.63 15.63
N GLN A 83 -7.16 6.36 15.57
CA GLN A 83 -7.74 5.62 16.69
C GLN A 83 -6.68 5.30 17.74
N ALA A 84 -5.46 5.04 17.34
CA ALA A 84 -4.32 4.86 18.25
C ALA A 84 -4.08 6.09 19.13
N GLN A 85 -4.36 7.29 18.64
CA GLN A 85 -4.27 8.52 19.43
C GLN A 85 -5.33 8.64 20.54
N LYS A 86 -6.45 7.89 20.43
CA LYS A 86 -7.61 8.00 21.34
C LYS A 86 -7.67 6.92 22.41
N GLN A 87 -6.92 5.81 22.25
CA GLN A 87 -6.98 4.66 23.15
C GLN A 87 -5.65 4.50 23.92
N PHE A 88 -5.53 5.18 25.05
CA PHE A 88 -4.37 5.08 25.96
C PHE A 88 -4.36 3.81 26.85
N THR A 89 -5.23 2.84 26.61
CA THR A 89 -5.46 1.73 27.56
C THR A 89 -4.93 0.36 27.14
N ASP A 90 -4.51 0.17 25.90
CA ASP A 90 -3.95 -1.11 25.43
C ASP A 90 -2.46 -1.01 25.15
N PHE A 91 -1.69 -1.91 25.74
CA PHE A 91 -0.24 -2.04 25.56
C PHE A 91 0.19 -2.41 24.13
N LEU A 92 -0.76 -2.78 23.28
CA LEU A 92 -0.52 -3.14 21.87
C LEU A 92 -1.36 -2.23 20.96
N LEU A 93 -0.76 -1.13 20.51
CA LEU A 93 -1.37 -0.27 19.51
C LEU A 93 -1.04 -0.82 18.12
N THR A 94 -2.05 -1.38 17.46
CA THR A 94 -1.92 -1.94 16.11
C THR A 94 -2.50 -0.99 15.08
N ALA A 95 -1.79 -0.82 13.96
CA ALA A 95 -2.29 -0.13 12.78
C ALA A 95 -2.05 -0.96 11.51
N GLU A 96 -2.88 -0.73 10.50
CA GLU A 96 -2.88 -1.49 9.25
C GLU A 96 -2.31 -0.66 8.10
N ILE A 97 -1.41 -1.26 7.33
CA ILE A 97 -1.05 -0.77 6.00
C ILE A 97 -2.12 -1.29 5.04
N ASP A 98 -3.05 -0.39 4.61
CA ASP A 98 -4.17 -0.77 3.76
C ASP A 98 -3.77 -0.85 2.27
N CYS A 99 -2.89 0.04 1.82
CA CYS A 99 -2.40 0.10 0.44
C CYS A 99 -0.90 0.38 0.41
N LEU A 100 -0.21 -0.28 -0.50
CA LEU A 100 1.12 0.07 -0.99
C LEU A 100 1.17 -0.32 -2.47
N PHE A 101 1.20 0.68 -3.34
CA PHE A 101 1.21 0.48 -4.79
C PHE A 101 2.25 1.38 -5.45
N THR A 102 2.93 0.83 -6.45
CA THR A 102 3.92 1.55 -7.27
C THR A 102 3.54 1.42 -8.73
N HIS A 103 3.64 2.50 -9.48
CA HIS A 103 3.44 2.49 -10.94
C HIS A 103 4.41 1.47 -11.57
N PRO A 104 3.97 0.65 -12.54
CA PRO A 104 4.80 -0.42 -13.12
C PRO A 104 6.19 0.05 -13.61
N ASP A 105 6.25 1.21 -14.25
CA ASP A 105 7.49 1.77 -14.79
C ASP A 105 8.50 2.23 -13.71
N PHE A 106 8.07 2.29 -12.44
CA PHE A 106 8.89 2.72 -11.31
C PHE A 106 9.19 1.60 -10.31
N VAL A 107 8.80 0.38 -10.63
CA VAL A 107 9.14 -0.80 -9.81
C VAL A 107 10.65 -1.02 -9.80
N GLY A 108 11.21 -1.40 -8.64
CA GLY A 108 12.66 -1.61 -8.48
C GLY A 108 13.48 -0.34 -8.31
N GLN A 109 12.89 0.85 -8.36
CA GLN A 109 13.59 2.14 -8.22
C GLN A 109 13.59 2.70 -6.79
N GLY A 110 13.08 1.95 -5.80
CA GLY A 110 13.09 2.33 -4.39
C GLY A 110 11.86 3.10 -3.92
N VAL A 111 10.84 3.30 -4.78
CA VAL A 111 9.61 4.03 -4.45
C VAL A 111 8.89 3.42 -3.25
N ALA A 112 8.65 2.10 -3.25
CA ALA A 112 7.99 1.42 -2.14
C ALA A 112 8.77 1.55 -0.83
N SER A 113 10.09 1.46 -0.87
CA SER A 113 10.94 1.60 0.33
C SER A 113 10.87 3.01 0.91
N ALA A 114 10.91 4.04 0.07
CA ALA A 114 10.82 5.43 0.51
C ALA A 114 9.45 5.74 1.13
N LEU A 115 8.36 5.29 0.49
CA LEU A 115 7.00 5.41 1.02
C LEU A 115 6.85 4.72 2.38
N TYR A 116 7.37 3.50 2.49
CA TYR A 116 7.32 2.72 3.73
C TYR A 116 8.10 3.40 4.86
N THR A 117 9.25 3.99 4.57
CA THR A 117 10.06 4.72 5.56
C THR A 117 9.26 5.87 6.20
N GLU A 118 8.52 6.65 5.41
CA GLU A 118 7.66 7.72 5.93
C GLU A 118 6.52 7.17 6.79
N LEU A 119 5.88 6.09 6.35
CA LEU A 119 4.81 5.44 7.10
C LEU A 119 5.32 4.89 8.43
N GLU A 120 6.45 4.16 8.45
CA GLU A 120 7.00 3.59 9.68
C GLU A 120 7.43 4.70 10.66
N ALA A 121 8.03 5.77 10.17
CA ALA A 121 8.39 6.93 11.01
C ALA A 121 7.13 7.53 11.66
N LYS A 122 6.05 7.69 10.91
CA LYS A 122 4.77 8.17 11.45
C LYS A 122 4.17 7.19 12.47
N ALA A 123 4.19 5.90 12.18
CA ALA A 123 3.69 4.87 13.10
C ALA A 123 4.43 4.92 14.45
N ARG A 124 5.75 5.05 14.42
CA ARG A 124 6.57 5.21 15.64
C ARG A 124 6.26 6.51 16.39
N CYS A 125 6.06 7.61 15.69
CA CYS A 125 5.63 8.89 16.30
C CYS A 125 4.24 8.79 16.98
N LEU A 126 3.38 7.89 16.52
CA LEU A 126 2.06 7.62 17.11
C LEU A 126 2.10 6.54 18.20
N ASN A 127 3.29 6.08 18.61
CA ASN A 127 3.49 4.97 19.55
C ASN A 127 2.79 3.67 19.13
N ILE A 128 2.60 3.44 17.83
CA ILE A 128 2.12 2.18 17.31
C ILE A 128 3.21 1.13 17.54
N THR A 129 2.82 0.01 18.15
CA THR A 129 3.73 -1.07 18.52
C THR A 129 3.73 -2.23 17.54
N GLN A 130 2.70 -2.29 16.68
CA GLN A 130 2.56 -3.34 15.69
C GLN A 130 1.94 -2.80 14.39
N LEU A 131 2.53 -3.19 13.26
CA LEU A 131 1.96 -2.99 11.93
C LEU A 131 1.45 -4.31 11.36
N THR A 132 0.31 -4.25 10.68
CA THR A 132 -0.26 -5.39 9.93
C THR A 132 -0.46 -5.01 8.48
N VAL A 133 -0.48 -6.00 7.60
CA VAL A 133 -0.79 -5.84 6.17
C VAL A 133 -1.36 -7.12 5.58
N GLU A 134 -2.29 -6.98 4.63
CA GLU A 134 -2.74 -8.06 3.75
C GLU A 134 -2.03 -7.93 2.40
N ALA A 135 -0.95 -8.67 2.22
CA ALA A 135 -0.03 -8.52 1.10
C ALA A 135 -0.37 -9.46 -0.07
N SER A 136 -0.28 -8.96 -1.31
CA SER A 136 -0.23 -9.79 -2.52
C SER A 136 1.09 -10.58 -2.60
N TYR A 137 1.23 -11.47 -3.56
CA TYR A 137 2.50 -12.18 -3.80
C TYR A 137 3.69 -11.24 -3.99
N LEU A 138 3.54 -10.19 -4.79
CA LEU A 138 4.59 -9.21 -5.04
C LEU A 138 4.90 -8.39 -3.78
N ALA A 139 3.87 -7.92 -3.09
CA ALA A 139 4.01 -7.12 -1.88
C ALA A 139 4.62 -7.93 -0.71
N LYS A 140 4.32 -9.24 -0.61
CA LYS A 140 4.89 -10.14 0.40
C LYS A 140 6.41 -10.08 0.40
N LEU A 141 7.04 -10.20 -0.77
CA LEU A 141 8.50 -10.14 -0.91
C LEU A 141 9.09 -8.81 -0.43
N PHE A 142 8.37 -7.72 -0.66
CA PHE A 142 8.77 -6.41 -0.14
C PHE A 142 8.64 -6.35 1.38
N PHE A 143 7.50 -6.76 1.94
CA PHE A 143 7.26 -6.70 3.38
C PHE A 143 8.18 -7.63 4.17
N GLU A 144 8.52 -8.80 3.67
CA GLU A 144 9.55 -9.67 4.28
C GLU A 144 10.91 -8.95 4.38
N ARG A 145 11.33 -8.25 3.33
CA ARG A 145 12.60 -7.48 3.33
C ARG A 145 12.63 -6.33 4.34
N VAL A 146 11.47 -5.74 4.66
CA VAL A 146 11.38 -4.67 5.67
C VAL A 146 10.98 -5.19 7.06
N GLY A 147 11.03 -6.50 7.26
CA GLY A 147 10.94 -7.14 8.58
C GLY A 147 9.53 -7.55 9.01
N PHE A 148 8.62 -7.80 8.09
CA PHE A 148 7.34 -8.44 8.41
C PHE A 148 7.43 -9.95 8.36
N ASP A 149 6.76 -10.60 9.30
CA ASP A 149 6.56 -12.05 9.32
C ASP A 149 5.20 -12.41 8.71
N CYS A 150 5.18 -13.42 7.84
CA CYS A 150 3.94 -13.96 7.29
C CYS A 150 3.28 -14.88 8.32
N THR A 151 2.09 -14.53 8.78
CA THR A 151 1.34 -15.30 9.77
C THR A 151 0.33 -16.26 9.15
N ARG A 152 -0.20 -15.94 7.97
CA ARG A 152 -1.20 -16.76 7.29
C ARG A 152 -1.28 -16.47 5.79
N GLN A 153 -1.48 -17.52 5.00
CA GLN A 153 -1.91 -17.41 3.62
C GLN A 153 -3.44 -17.50 3.57
N ASN A 154 -4.09 -16.58 2.87
CA ASN A 154 -5.52 -16.50 2.72
C ASN A 154 -5.93 -16.77 1.28
N GLN A 155 -7.13 -17.30 1.09
CA GLN A 155 -7.75 -17.54 -0.19
C GLN A 155 -9.11 -16.87 -0.24
N HIS A 156 -9.35 -16.07 -1.27
CA HIS A 156 -10.59 -15.32 -1.45
C HIS A 156 -11.19 -15.66 -2.80
N LEU A 157 -12.37 -16.28 -2.78
CA LEU A 157 -13.13 -16.51 -4.01
C LEU A 157 -13.88 -15.20 -4.38
N ARG A 158 -13.58 -14.65 -5.56
CA ARG A 158 -14.27 -13.47 -6.12
C ARG A 158 -14.61 -13.75 -7.57
N GLU A 159 -15.89 -13.66 -7.91
CA GLU A 159 -16.38 -13.84 -9.29
C GLU A 159 -15.80 -15.10 -9.97
N GLY A 160 -15.73 -16.22 -9.24
CA GLY A 160 -15.18 -17.48 -9.72
C GLY A 160 -13.66 -17.56 -9.79
N GLN A 161 -12.93 -16.51 -9.42
CA GLN A 161 -11.46 -16.49 -9.36
C GLN A 161 -10.95 -16.60 -7.93
N MET A 162 -9.99 -17.48 -7.69
CA MET A 162 -9.31 -17.60 -6.42
C MET A 162 -8.17 -16.57 -6.37
N LEU A 163 -8.29 -15.61 -5.44
CA LEU A 163 -7.22 -14.65 -5.13
C LEU A 163 -6.53 -15.06 -3.83
N VAL A 164 -5.20 -15.06 -3.86
CA VAL A 164 -4.37 -15.38 -2.70
C VAL A 164 -3.73 -14.11 -2.18
N ASN A 165 -3.78 -13.90 -0.86
CA ASN A 165 -2.98 -12.90 -0.16
C ASN A 165 -2.39 -13.47 1.13
N PHE A 166 -1.57 -12.68 1.81
CA PHE A 166 -0.83 -13.08 2.99
C PHE A 166 -1.04 -12.06 4.10
N SER A 167 -1.55 -12.54 5.25
CA SER A 167 -1.57 -11.73 6.46
C SER A 167 -0.16 -11.67 7.02
N MET A 168 0.35 -10.46 7.20
CA MET A 168 1.71 -10.24 7.70
C MET A 168 1.71 -9.23 8.83
N VAL A 169 2.68 -9.35 9.73
CA VAL A 169 2.81 -8.53 10.94
C VAL A 169 4.26 -8.16 11.19
N LYS A 170 4.47 -6.93 11.69
CA LYS A 170 5.78 -6.45 12.16
C LYS A 170 5.63 -5.80 13.53
N SER A 171 6.45 -6.21 14.50
CA SER A 171 6.63 -5.48 15.77
C SER A 171 7.50 -4.25 15.53
N LEU A 172 7.13 -3.13 16.16
CA LEU A 172 7.89 -1.89 16.18
C LEU A 172 8.56 -1.62 17.55
N LEU A 173 8.44 -2.59 18.48
CA LEU A 173 9.07 -2.55 19.80
C LEU A 173 10.57 -2.81 19.71
#